data_3e1c44d82a3a766e1701699098c6dff8
#
_entry.id   3e1c44d82a3a766e1701699098c6dff8
#
_cell.length_a   1.000
_cell.length_b   1.000
_cell.length_c   1.000
_cell.angle_alpha   90.00
_cell.angle_beta   90.00
_cell.angle_gamma   90.00
#
_symmetry.space_group_name_H-M   'P 1'
#
loop_
_entity.id
_entity.type
_entity.pdbx_description
1 polymer ?
#
loop_
_entity_poly.entity_id
_entity_poly.type
_entity_poly.pdbx_seq_one_letter_code
_entity_poly.pdbx_strand_id
1 'polypeptide(L)'
;LVQVGTIRVDTKARELRAPGRLNQVTIVEFIANTPAGLKSYESAITVDATAATFNAALLLLGLDPSRARVPTQHFDPVAPEGDPVELWVEIETPAGVKRMPAEELLWNEVTRTTVPVGPWVYTGSRFVDGQFLAEADGVLIGLVRSPAPVIENPRKLAGAYGEIVLNPNLGFGPLTRVTLIVKALDRPNTR
;
A
#
# COMPACT_ATOMS: atom_id res chain seq x y z
N LEU A 1 11.50 -19.05 -2.24
CA LEU A 1 11.81 -17.61 -2.12
C LEU A 1 12.43 -17.12 -3.42
N VAL A 2 11.92 -16.04 -3.96
CA VAL A 2 12.43 -15.37 -5.16
C VAL A 2 12.81 -13.93 -4.79
N GLN A 3 13.91 -13.43 -5.34
CA GLN A 3 14.34 -12.04 -5.19
C GLN A 3 13.98 -11.25 -6.44
N VAL A 4 13.28 -10.13 -6.26
CA VAL A 4 12.90 -9.19 -7.33
C VAL A 4 13.38 -7.79 -6.93
N GLY A 5 14.55 -7.37 -7.42
CA GLY A 5 15.22 -6.17 -6.92
C GLY A 5 15.52 -6.30 -5.42
N THR A 6 15.02 -5.36 -4.63
CA THR A 6 15.13 -5.37 -3.15
C THR A 6 14.06 -6.24 -2.47
N ILE A 7 13.02 -6.65 -3.20
CA ILE A 7 11.84 -7.34 -2.66
C ILE A 7 12.08 -8.84 -2.60
N ARG A 8 11.73 -9.47 -1.48
CA ARG A 8 11.68 -10.92 -1.32
C ARG A 8 10.26 -11.41 -1.48
N VAL A 9 10.06 -12.43 -2.30
CA VAL A 9 8.76 -13.04 -2.61
C VAL A 9 8.74 -14.49 -2.19
N ASP A 10 7.85 -14.87 -1.30
CA ASP A 10 7.52 -16.25 -0.98
C ASP A 10 6.24 -16.65 -1.72
N THR A 11 6.40 -17.35 -2.83
CA THR A 11 5.26 -17.77 -3.66
C THR A 11 4.41 -18.86 -3.01
N LYS A 12 4.97 -19.64 -2.05
CA LYS A 12 4.21 -20.65 -1.31
C LYS A 12 3.36 -20.03 -0.21
N ALA A 13 3.94 -19.09 0.55
CA ALA A 13 3.21 -18.32 1.55
C ALA A 13 2.34 -17.22 0.93
N ARG A 14 2.53 -16.94 -0.38
CA ARG A 14 1.90 -15.84 -1.11
C ARG A 14 2.12 -14.49 -0.43
N GLU A 15 3.36 -14.26 0.01
CA GLU A 15 3.77 -13.07 0.74
C GLU A 15 4.98 -12.42 0.07
N LEU A 16 4.96 -11.11 -0.11
CA LEU A 16 6.15 -10.33 -0.43
C LEU A 16 6.57 -9.46 0.75
N ARG A 17 7.86 -9.15 0.80
CA ARG A 17 8.51 -8.34 1.83
C ARG A 17 9.38 -7.30 1.15
N ALA A 18 8.99 -6.03 1.27
CA ALA A 18 9.65 -4.89 0.64
C ALA A 18 10.26 -3.97 1.71
N PRO A 19 11.59 -3.76 1.71
CA PRO A 19 12.23 -2.83 2.64
C PRO A 19 11.85 -1.38 2.30
N GLY A 20 11.85 -0.53 3.32
CA GLY A 20 11.55 0.89 3.17
C GLY A 20 11.77 1.66 4.46
N ARG A 21 11.20 2.85 4.53
CA ARG A 21 11.27 3.75 5.69
C ARG A 21 10.01 4.57 5.85
N LEU A 22 9.72 4.97 7.07
CA LEU A 22 8.64 5.92 7.35
C LEU A 22 9.01 7.30 6.81
N ASN A 23 8.02 7.98 6.24
CA ASN A 23 8.16 9.36 5.79
C ASN A 23 7.78 10.35 6.90
N GLN A 24 8.24 11.58 6.75
CA GLN A 24 7.68 12.71 7.48
C GLN A 24 6.46 13.20 6.70
N VAL A 25 5.28 12.95 7.23
CA VAL A 25 4.01 13.23 6.55
C VAL A 25 3.01 13.86 7.52
N THR A 26 2.25 14.84 7.03
CA THR A 26 1.20 15.52 7.81
C THR A 26 -0.16 14.89 7.57
N ILE A 27 -0.49 14.61 6.31
CA ILE A 27 -1.75 13.99 5.89
C ILE A 27 -1.41 12.80 5.02
N VAL A 28 -2.06 11.67 5.25
CA VAL A 28 -1.81 10.43 4.50
C VAL A 28 -2.91 10.21 3.48
N GLU A 29 -2.52 10.22 2.21
CA GLU A 29 -3.37 9.82 1.08
C GLU A 29 -2.92 8.49 0.48
N PHE A 30 -1.66 8.11 0.71
CA PHE A 30 -1.06 6.86 0.24
C PHE A 30 -0.38 6.12 1.39
N ILE A 31 -0.46 4.80 1.37
CA ILE A 31 0.31 3.97 2.31
C ILE A 31 1.77 3.92 1.89
N ALA A 32 2.02 3.79 0.59
CA ALA A 32 3.38 3.61 0.08
C ALA A 32 3.61 4.33 -1.26
N ASN A 33 4.82 4.88 -1.39
CA ASN A 33 5.38 5.47 -2.61
C ASN A 33 6.76 4.89 -2.93
N THR A 34 7.27 5.18 -4.14
CA THR A 34 8.63 4.85 -4.56
C THR A 34 9.60 5.97 -4.16
N PRO A 35 10.93 5.72 -4.14
CA PRO A 35 11.92 6.76 -3.83
C PRO A 35 11.91 7.95 -4.81
N ALA A 36 11.58 7.70 -6.09
CA ALA A 36 11.47 8.73 -7.12
C ALA A 36 10.09 9.41 -7.14
N GLY A 37 9.14 8.92 -6.34
CA GLY A 37 7.76 9.43 -6.31
C GLY A 37 7.68 10.84 -5.75
N LEU A 38 6.83 11.66 -6.35
CA LEU A 38 6.60 13.06 -5.94
C LEU A 38 5.64 13.18 -4.75
N LYS A 39 5.10 12.06 -4.27
CA LYS A 39 4.03 11.99 -3.25
C LYS A 39 4.52 11.52 -1.88
N SER A 40 5.82 11.60 -1.59
CA SER A 40 6.38 11.22 -0.28
C SER A 40 5.80 12.04 0.88
N TYR A 41 5.41 13.30 0.64
CA TYR A 41 4.78 14.17 1.64
C TYR A 41 3.34 13.79 2.02
N GLU A 42 2.73 12.88 1.26
CA GLU A 42 1.37 12.34 1.47
C GLU A 42 1.36 10.82 1.66
N SER A 43 2.53 10.18 1.70
CA SER A 43 2.69 8.73 1.79
C SER A 43 3.32 8.33 3.12
N ALA A 44 2.77 7.31 3.80
CA ALA A 44 3.29 6.85 5.08
C ALA A 44 4.69 6.22 4.96
N ILE A 45 4.95 5.47 3.89
CA ILE A 45 6.18 4.69 3.68
C ILE A 45 6.76 4.98 2.30
N THR A 46 8.09 5.20 2.23
CA THR A 46 8.82 5.05 0.96
C THR A 46 9.40 3.64 0.91
N VAL A 47 9.00 2.87 -0.09
CA VAL A 47 9.50 1.51 -0.36
C VAL A 47 10.72 1.59 -1.27
N ASP A 48 11.79 0.86 -0.97
CA ASP A 48 13.05 0.87 -1.73
C ASP A 48 12.95 0.03 -3.02
N ALA A 49 11.96 0.34 -3.85
CA ALA A 49 11.71 -0.33 -5.13
C ALA A 49 11.02 0.61 -6.13
N THR A 50 11.15 0.33 -7.42
CA THR A 50 10.34 0.96 -8.46
C THR A 50 8.92 0.38 -8.47
N ALA A 51 7.96 1.09 -9.04
CA ALA A 51 6.59 0.57 -9.16
C ALA A 51 6.53 -0.67 -10.06
N ALA A 52 7.34 -0.70 -11.12
CA ALA A 52 7.44 -1.88 -12.00
C ALA A 52 7.97 -3.11 -11.23
N THR A 53 9.02 -2.94 -10.43
CA THR A 53 9.56 -4.02 -9.58
C THR A 53 8.54 -4.51 -8.55
N PHE A 54 7.85 -3.58 -7.89
CA PHE A 54 6.82 -3.90 -6.90
C PHE A 54 5.63 -4.64 -7.54
N ASN A 55 5.16 -4.17 -8.71
CA ASN A 55 4.08 -4.82 -9.44
C ASN A 55 4.48 -6.23 -9.94
N ALA A 56 5.71 -6.39 -10.44
CA ALA A 56 6.21 -7.72 -10.83
C ALA A 56 6.21 -8.71 -9.66
N ALA A 57 6.60 -8.26 -8.47
CA ALA A 57 6.55 -9.07 -7.26
C ALA A 57 5.11 -9.48 -6.89
N LEU A 58 4.13 -8.59 -7.05
CA LEU A 58 2.71 -8.90 -6.83
C LEU A 58 2.18 -9.94 -7.83
N LEU A 59 2.57 -9.85 -9.09
CA LEU A 59 2.20 -10.85 -10.11
C LEU A 59 2.75 -12.25 -9.76
N LEU A 60 3.95 -12.33 -9.19
CA LEU A 60 4.53 -13.60 -8.72
C LEU A 60 3.77 -14.22 -7.55
N LEU A 61 2.97 -13.45 -6.80
CA LEU A 61 2.05 -13.97 -5.79
C LEU A 61 0.78 -14.59 -6.40
N GLY A 62 0.62 -14.52 -7.72
CA GLY A 62 -0.55 -15.02 -8.44
C GLY A 62 -1.73 -14.04 -8.45
N LEU A 63 -1.48 -12.76 -8.19
CA LEU A 63 -2.49 -11.71 -8.34
C LEU A 63 -2.70 -11.39 -9.83
N ASP A 64 -3.95 -11.16 -10.20
CA ASP A 64 -4.36 -11.00 -11.61
C ASP A 64 -5.07 -9.66 -11.85
N PRO A 65 -4.40 -8.71 -12.56
CA PRO A 65 -4.98 -7.40 -12.83
C PRO A 65 -6.12 -7.44 -13.85
N SER A 66 -6.26 -8.52 -14.63
CA SER A 66 -7.34 -8.64 -15.63
C SER A 66 -8.75 -8.65 -15.01
N ARG A 67 -8.82 -8.92 -13.72
CA ARG A 67 -10.05 -8.99 -12.92
C ARG A 67 -10.31 -7.73 -12.10
N ALA A 68 -9.46 -6.74 -12.26
CA ALA A 68 -9.54 -5.53 -11.47
C ALA A 68 -10.47 -4.48 -12.10
N ARG A 69 -11.13 -3.72 -11.25
CA ARG A 69 -11.69 -2.42 -11.59
C ARG A 69 -10.79 -1.33 -11.01
N VAL A 70 -10.01 -0.72 -11.86
CA VAL A 70 -9.13 0.39 -11.50
C VAL A 70 -9.94 1.68 -11.40
N PRO A 71 -9.74 2.53 -10.38
CA PRO A 71 -10.34 3.85 -10.35
C PRO A 71 -10.03 4.64 -11.62
N THR A 72 -11.01 5.41 -12.10
CA THR A 72 -10.88 6.18 -13.34
C THR A 72 -10.42 7.61 -13.11
N GLN A 73 -10.58 8.08 -11.88
CA GLN A 73 -10.23 9.44 -11.47
C GLN A 73 -9.82 9.47 -10.00
N HIS A 74 -9.20 10.57 -9.59
CA HIS A 74 -8.95 10.86 -8.18
C HIS A 74 -10.29 11.03 -7.45
N PHE A 75 -10.40 10.45 -6.24
CA PHE A 75 -11.66 10.37 -5.48
C PHE A 75 -12.82 9.66 -6.20
N ASP A 76 -12.52 8.65 -7.00
CA ASP A 76 -13.55 7.89 -7.70
C ASP A 76 -14.64 7.42 -6.71
N PRO A 77 -15.93 7.78 -6.94
CA PRO A 77 -17.02 7.38 -6.04
C PRO A 77 -17.26 5.87 -6.03
N VAL A 78 -16.86 5.18 -7.11
CA VAL A 78 -17.03 3.73 -7.24
C VAL A 78 -15.81 3.01 -6.64
N ALA A 79 -16.06 2.03 -5.78
CA ALA A 79 -15.00 1.28 -5.14
C ALA A 79 -14.15 0.49 -6.14
N PRO A 80 -12.81 0.46 -6.01
CA PRO A 80 -11.98 -0.44 -6.77
C PRO A 80 -12.29 -1.90 -6.44
N GLU A 81 -12.06 -2.79 -7.40
CA GLU A 81 -12.19 -4.23 -7.25
C GLU A 81 -10.89 -4.91 -7.70
N GLY A 82 -10.62 -6.08 -7.17
CA GLY A 82 -9.43 -6.85 -7.52
C GLY A 82 -9.18 -8.00 -6.56
N ASP A 83 -8.05 -8.67 -6.75
CA ASP A 83 -7.65 -9.74 -5.85
C ASP A 83 -7.36 -9.17 -4.45
N PRO A 84 -7.91 -9.79 -3.39
CA PRO A 84 -7.75 -9.26 -2.04
C PRO A 84 -6.34 -9.50 -1.49
N VAL A 85 -5.83 -8.50 -0.78
CA VAL A 85 -4.55 -8.57 -0.08
C VAL A 85 -4.66 -7.99 1.33
N GLU A 86 -3.78 -8.45 2.21
CA GLU A 86 -3.52 -7.81 3.50
C GLU A 86 -2.19 -7.05 3.45
N LEU A 87 -2.14 -5.96 4.19
CA LEU A 87 -0.95 -5.15 4.38
C LEU A 87 -0.47 -5.23 5.83
N TRP A 88 0.81 -5.56 6.00
CA TRP A 88 1.47 -5.59 7.29
C TRP A 88 2.74 -4.76 7.25
N VAL A 89 3.19 -4.30 8.40
CA VAL A 89 4.45 -3.59 8.56
C VAL A 89 5.24 -4.21 9.70
N GLU A 90 6.51 -4.46 9.46
CA GLU A 90 7.49 -4.76 10.51
C GLU A 90 8.37 -3.53 10.71
N ILE A 91 8.55 -3.14 11.96
CA ILE A 91 9.34 -1.99 12.36
C ILE A 91 10.48 -2.48 13.25
N GLU A 92 11.70 -2.11 12.91
CA GLU A 92 12.87 -2.35 13.76
C GLU A 92 12.85 -1.40 14.94
N THR A 93 12.87 -1.95 16.15
CA THR A 93 12.93 -1.20 17.40
C THR A 93 14.11 -1.67 18.24
N PRO A 94 14.60 -0.88 19.23
CA PRO A 94 15.64 -1.35 20.15
C PRO A 94 15.25 -2.62 20.92
N ALA A 95 13.96 -2.89 21.10
CA ALA A 95 13.44 -4.08 21.77
C ALA A 95 13.21 -5.27 20.82
N GLY A 96 13.50 -5.12 19.52
CA GLY A 96 13.28 -6.13 18.48
C GLY A 96 12.33 -5.66 17.40
N VAL A 97 11.91 -6.59 16.54
CA VAL A 97 10.98 -6.30 15.43
C VAL A 97 9.54 -6.32 15.95
N LYS A 98 8.80 -5.24 15.73
CA LYS A 98 7.36 -5.16 15.97
C LYS A 98 6.63 -5.33 14.64
N ARG A 99 5.71 -6.32 14.55
CA ARG A 99 4.82 -6.54 13.41
C ARG A 99 3.41 -6.07 13.75
N MET A 100 2.78 -5.33 12.82
CA MET A 100 1.42 -4.83 12.97
C MET A 100 0.73 -4.72 11.60
N PRO A 101 -0.62 -4.73 11.53
CA PRO A 101 -1.33 -4.31 10.33
C PRO A 101 -0.91 -2.90 9.91
N ALA A 102 -0.80 -2.65 8.61
CA ALA A 102 -0.39 -1.33 8.11
C ALA A 102 -1.37 -0.22 8.52
N GLU A 103 -2.63 -0.56 8.74
CA GLU A 103 -3.67 0.34 9.21
C GLU A 103 -3.36 0.92 10.61
N GLU A 104 -2.60 0.22 11.45
CA GLU A 104 -2.17 0.75 12.74
C GLU A 104 -1.18 1.90 12.65
N LEU A 105 -0.51 2.07 11.49
CA LEU A 105 0.29 3.27 11.21
C LEU A 105 -0.57 4.53 11.09
N LEU A 106 -1.87 4.40 10.89
CA LEU A 106 -2.77 5.47 10.51
C LEU A 106 -3.72 5.81 11.64
N TRP A 107 -3.89 7.09 11.88
CA TRP A 107 -4.83 7.65 12.81
C TRP A 107 -5.89 8.49 12.08
N ASN A 108 -7.14 8.18 12.32
CA ASN A 108 -8.26 8.91 11.75
C ASN A 108 -8.75 9.97 12.75
N GLU A 109 -8.55 11.23 12.41
CA GLU A 109 -8.92 12.38 13.27
C GLU A 109 -10.44 12.53 13.44
N VAL A 110 -11.24 12.02 12.50
CA VAL A 110 -12.71 12.07 12.60
C VAL A 110 -13.22 11.04 13.60
N THR A 111 -12.76 9.81 13.50
CA THR A 111 -13.21 8.72 14.38
C THR A 111 -12.43 8.62 15.68
N ARG A 112 -11.27 9.30 15.77
CA ARG A 112 -10.35 9.24 16.92
C ARG A 112 -9.84 7.83 17.22
N THR A 113 -9.65 7.04 16.17
CA THR A 113 -9.15 5.66 16.23
C THR A 113 -8.15 5.40 15.11
N THR A 114 -7.44 4.28 15.17
CA THR A 114 -6.71 3.76 14.01
C THR A 114 -7.69 3.42 12.89
N VAL A 115 -7.19 3.43 11.65
CA VAL A 115 -7.98 2.97 10.51
C VAL A 115 -8.34 1.50 10.72
N PRO A 116 -9.61 1.08 10.50
CA PRO A 116 -10.01 -0.31 10.66
C PRO A 116 -9.23 -1.24 9.73
N VAL A 117 -8.76 -2.36 10.27
CA VAL A 117 -8.11 -3.42 9.50
C VAL A 117 -9.11 -4.04 8.53
N GLY A 118 -8.69 -4.28 7.33
CA GLY A 118 -9.54 -4.95 6.34
C GLY A 118 -8.80 -5.19 5.03
N PRO A 119 -9.43 -5.94 4.10
CA PRO A 119 -8.78 -6.27 2.85
C PRO A 119 -8.57 -5.01 1.99
N TRP A 120 -7.45 -5.00 1.31
CA TRP A 120 -7.10 -4.12 0.20
C TRP A 120 -7.28 -4.90 -1.09
N VAL A 121 -7.29 -4.23 -2.23
CA VAL A 121 -7.44 -4.90 -3.53
C VAL A 121 -6.29 -4.56 -4.46
N TYR A 122 -5.78 -5.59 -5.12
CA TYR A 122 -4.78 -5.44 -6.17
C TYR A 122 -5.45 -5.04 -7.47
N THR A 123 -5.07 -3.87 -8.02
CA THR A 123 -5.62 -3.35 -9.28
C THR A 123 -4.62 -3.41 -10.43
N GLY A 124 -3.31 -3.43 -10.14
CA GLY A 124 -2.27 -3.43 -11.14
C GLY A 124 -2.03 -2.08 -11.81
N SER A 125 -2.69 -0.99 -11.33
CA SER A 125 -2.59 0.33 -11.93
C SER A 125 -3.14 0.40 -13.37
N ARG A 126 -2.76 1.42 -14.13
CA ARG A 126 -3.18 1.63 -15.53
C ARG A 126 -2.00 2.02 -16.40
N PHE A 127 -2.13 1.72 -17.69
CA PHE A 127 -1.31 2.31 -18.73
C PHE A 127 -2.11 3.40 -19.43
N VAL A 128 -1.54 4.59 -19.55
CA VAL A 128 -2.13 5.72 -20.26
C VAL A 128 -1.06 6.27 -21.21
N ASP A 129 -1.38 6.33 -22.49
CA ASP A 129 -0.43 6.77 -23.54
C ASP A 129 0.94 6.06 -23.48
N GLY A 130 0.92 4.75 -23.18
CA GLY A 130 2.11 3.93 -23.04
C GLY A 130 2.89 4.09 -21.73
N GLN A 131 2.41 4.92 -20.80
CA GLN A 131 3.01 5.11 -19.49
C GLN A 131 2.31 4.26 -18.42
N PHE A 132 3.11 3.58 -17.61
CA PHE A 132 2.63 2.90 -16.41
C PHE A 132 2.43 3.95 -15.30
N LEU A 133 1.18 4.23 -14.93
CA LEU A 133 0.86 5.35 -14.04
C LEU A 133 1.51 5.22 -12.66
N ALA A 134 1.57 4.02 -12.10
CA ALA A 134 2.22 3.80 -10.81
C ALA A 134 3.70 4.20 -10.83
N GLU A 135 4.40 3.97 -11.95
CA GLU A 135 5.79 4.40 -12.13
C GLU A 135 5.88 5.91 -12.36
N ALA A 136 5.00 6.47 -13.19
CA ALA A 136 5.00 7.89 -13.51
C ALA A 136 4.72 8.77 -12.28
N ASP A 137 3.76 8.38 -11.45
CA ASP A 137 3.38 9.09 -10.22
C ASP A 137 4.23 8.67 -9.02
N GLY A 138 4.88 7.51 -9.10
CA GLY A 138 5.70 6.95 -8.03
C GLY A 138 4.90 6.54 -6.80
N VAL A 139 3.64 6.13 -6.96
CA VAL A 139 2.76 5.67 -5.88
C VAL A 139 2.46 4.18 -6.01
N LEU A 140 2.43 3.46 -4.89
CA LEU A 140 2.26 2.01 -4.86
C LEU A 140 0.93 1.57 -4.28
N ILE A 141 0.52 2.18 -3.16
CA ILE A 141 -0.67 1.78 -2.40
C ILE A 141 -1.46 3.02 -2.03
N GLY A 142 -2.70 3.10 -2.50
CA GLY A 142 -3.61 4.21 -2.30
C GLY A 142 -4.54 3.99 -1.10
N LEU A 143 -4.64 4.98 -0.21
CA LEU A 143 -5.68 5.07 0.80
C LEU A 143 -6.89 5.82 0.24
N VAL A 144 -6.63 6.92 -0.44
CA VAL A 144 -7.59 7.65 -1.27
C VAL A 144 -7.61 7.02 -2.66
N ARG A 145 -8.79 6.80 -3.22
CA ARG A 145 -8.96 6.15 -4.53
C ARG A 145 -8.36 6.98 -5.66
N SER A 146 -7.52 6.37 -6.45
CA SER A 146 -6.79 7.01 -7.54
C SER A 146 -6.44 5.98 -8.63
N PRO A 147 -6.29 6.37 -9.91
CA PRO A 147 -5.95 5.41 -10.96
C PRO A 147 -4.50 4.91 -10.94
N ALA A 148 -3.59 5.58 -10.24
CA ALA A 148 -2.16 5.29 -10.31
C ALA A 148 -1.67 4.12 -9.43
N PRO A 149 -2.09 3.95 -8.16
CA PRO A 149 -1.58 2.87 -7.31
C PRO A 149 -1.86 1.47 -7.86
N VAL A 150 -1.00 0.51 -7.52
CA VAL A 150 -1.20 -0.92 -7.88
C VAL A 150 -2.06 -1.67 -6.86
N ILE A 151 -2.19 -1.13 -5.65
CA ILE A 151 -3.09 -1.62 -4.60
C ILE A 151 -3.94 -0.45 -4.12
N GLU A 152 -5.23 -0.69 -3.91
CA GLU A 152 -6.19 0.33 -3.55
C GLU A 152 -7.02 -0.06 -2.33
N ASN A 153 -7.51 0.95 -1.61
CA ASN A 153 -8.49 0.79 -0.54
C ASN A 153 -9.91 0.68 -1.12
N PRO A 154 -10.58 -0.48 -1.00
CA PRO A 154 -11.95 -0.62 -1.48
C PRO A 154 -13.00 -0.03 -0.52
N ARG A 155 -12.59 0.25 0.73
CA ARG A 155 -13.50 0.65 1.82
C ARG A 155 -13.80 2.15 1.75
N LYS A 156 -15.00 2.52 2.16
CA LYS A 156 -15.34 3.92 2.44
C LYS A 156 -14.90 4.24 3.87
N LEU A 157 -13.94 5.14 4.01
CA LEU A 157 -13.44 5.59 5.30
C LEU A 157 -13.88 7.03 5.54
N ALA A 158 -14.37 7.31 6.74
CA ALA A 158 -14.62 8.68 7.18
C ALA A 158 -13.27 9.43 7.22
N GLY A 159 -13.24 10.67 6.72
CA GLY A 159 -12.02 11.49 6.74
C GLY A 159 -10.88 10.98 5.87
N ALA A 160 -11.11 10.02 4.96
CA ALA A 160 -10.04 9.47 4.11
C ALA A 160 -9.27 10.55 3.34
N TYR A 161 -9.92 11.64 3.02
CA TYR A 161 -9.28 12.82 2.44
C TYR A 161 -9.07 13.91 3.50
N GLY A 162 -7.80 14.16 3.83
CA GLY A 162 -7.39 15.29 4.67
C GLY A 162 -7.44 15.08 6.19
N GLU A 163 -7.97 13.93 6.67
CA GLU A 163 -8.20 13.69 8.10
C GLU A 163 -7.48 12.44 8.62
N ILE A 164 -6.72 11.76 7.78
CA ILE A 164 -5.89 10.62 8.20
C ILE A 164 -4.43 11.07 8.26
N VAL A 165 -3.82 10.82 9.40
CA VAL A 165 -2.43 11.17 9.72
C VAL A 165 -1.65 9.93 10.14
N LEU A 166 -0.32 10.03 10.26
CA LEU A 166 0.43 8.98 10.94
C LEU A 166 0.00 8.93 12.40
N ASN A 167 -0.15 7.72 12.91
CA ASN A 167 -0.58 7.48 14.27
C ASN A 167 0.42 8.09 15.28
N PRO A 168 0.04 9.12 16.01
CA PRO A 168 0.95 9.82 16.93
C PRO A 168 1.38 8.96 18.13
N ASN A 169 0.68 7.84 18.38
CA ASN A 169 0.95 6.96 19.52
C ASN A 169 1.98 5.87 19.19
N LEU A 170 2.51 5.80 17.96
CA LEU A 170 3.48 4.76 17.59
C LEU A 170 4.86 4.93 18.22
N GLY A 171 5.26 6.18 18.52
CA GLY A 171 6.58 6.48 19.08
C GLY A 171 7.75 6.31 18.09
N PHE A 172 7.47 6.21 16.79
CA PHE A 172 8.48 6.10 15.74
C PHE A 172 8.60 7.41 14.98
N GLY A 173 9.84 7.81 14.70
CA GLY A 173 10.12 9.01 13.92
C GLY A 173 10.25 8.75 12.41
N PRO A 174 10.36 9.84 11.61
CA PRO A 174 10.71 9.75 10.20
C PRO A 174 12.00 8.98 9.99
N LEU A 175 12.16 8.35 8.82
CA LEU A 175 13.31 7.53 8.43
C LEU A 175 13.48 6.23 9.23
N THR A 176 12.60 5.91 10.17
CA THR A 176 12.59 4.59 10.81
C THR A 176 12.46 3.51 9.76
N ARG A 177 13.35 2.51 9.81
CA ARG A 177 13.33 1.38 8.87
C ARG A 177 12.11 0.51 9.11
N VAL A 178 11.46 0.16 8.00
CA VAL A 178 10.30 -0.71 8.00
C VAL A 178 10.44 -1.77 6.91
N THR A 179 9.72 -2.86 7.08
CA THR A 179 9.46 -3.80 5.98
C THR A 179 7.96 -3.80 5.74
N LEU A 180 7.55 -3.34 4.56
CA LEU A 180 6.18 -3.51 4.09
C LEU A 180 5.98 -4.94 3.64
N ILE A 181 4.89 -5.56 4.10
CA ILE A 181 4.53 -6.94 3.76
C ILE A 181 3.17 -6.91 3.08
N VAL A 182 3.08 -7.52 1.91
CA VAL A 182 1.81 -7.75 1.22
C VAL A 182 1.56 -9.25 1.17
N LYS A 183 0.42 -9.68 1.67
CA LYS A 183 -0.01 -11.07 1.65
C LYS A 183 -1.25 -11.20 0.77
N ALA A 184 -1.15 -12.02 -0.28
CA ALA A 184 -2.29 -12.34 -1.12
C ALA A 184 -3.27 -13.26 -0.37
N LEU A 185 -4.54 -12.90 -0.39
CA LEU A 185 -5.62 -13.68 0.21
C LEU A 185 -6.31 -14.53 -0.86
N ASP A 186 -7.00 -15.57 -0.40
CA ASP A 186 -7.90 -16.32 -1.26
C ASP A 186 -9.14 -15.48 -1.56
N ARG A 187 -9.63 -15.61 -2.79
CA ARG A 187 -10.90 -14.97 -3.15
C ARG A 187 -12.05 -15.60 -2.37
N PRO A 188 -13.00 -14.78 -1.92
CA PRO A 188 -14.28 -15.34 -1.47
C PRO A 188 -14.86 -16.19 -2.58
N ASN A 189 -15.23 -17.44 -2.28
CA ASN A 189 -15.96 -18.28 -3.22
C ASN A 189 -17.28 -17.57 -3.56
N THR A 190 -17.37 -16.99 -4.74
CA THR A 190 -18.64 -16.58 -5.33
C THR A 190 -19.38 -17.86 -5.69
N ARG A 191 -20.27 -18.31 -4.80
CA ARG A 191 -21.30 -19.29 -5.15
C ARG A 191 -22.45 -18.60 -5.88
#